data_e01e7298a5f329993f515d55abb3c518
#
_entry.id   e01e7298a5f329993f515d55abb3c518
#
_cell.length_a   1.000
_cell.length_b   1.000
_cell.length_c   1.000
_cell.angle_alpha   90.00
_cell.angle_beta   90.00
_cell.angle_gamma   90.00
#
_symmetry.space_group_name_H-M   'P 1'
#
loop_
_entity.id
_entity.type
_entity.pdbx_description
1 polymer ?
#
loop_
_entity_poly.entity_id
_entity_poly.type
_entity_poly.pdbx_seq_one_letter_code
_entity_poly.pdbx_strand_id
1 'polypeptide(L)'
;MNDIIKVTNVSKAYGGVKANVDISFKVKKGSITGLIGPNGCGKTTLFNSIVGYHPIDGGSIEFDGKEISHLRVGDIARLGMLRTFQQTKIYTKMNCVDNMQISVSHRRNSKNGIFASRKGEIRERAEDLLEFVGLYSKRNLISGDLSFGQQKLLEFAMALMNEPKVLLLDEPTAGINPTLINGLIDRLGRANQELGITLCVIEHNMRVIMNLASHIYCLS
;
A
#
# COMPACT_ATOMS: atom_id res chain seq x y z
N MET A 1 22.48 1.89 -3.69
CA MET A 1 21.07 1.99 -3.27
C MET A 1 20.80 0.88 -2.28
N ASN A 2 20.28 1.19 -1.09
CA ASN A 2 20.02 0.18 -0.05
C ASN A 2 18.68 -0.51 -0.28
N ASP A 3 18.63 -1.82 -0.01
CA ASP A 3 17.38 -2.58 0.02
C ASP A 3 16.55 -2.12 1.22
N ILE A 4 15.29 -1.71 1.00
CA ILE A 4 14.38 -1.29 2.08
C ILE A 4 13.56 -2.47 2.61
N ILE A 5 13.25 -3.45 1.75
CA ILE A 5 12.69 -4.74 2.18
C ILE A 5 13.64 -5.83 1.71
N LYS A 6 13.91 -6.78 2.59
CA LYS A 6 14.65 -7.99 2.26
C LYS A 6 13.90 -9.20 2.82
N VAL A 7 13.51 -10.08 1.93
CA VAL A 7 12.84 -11.35 2.22
C VAL A 7 13.85 -12.45 1.95
N THR A 8 14.09 -13.34 2.92
CA THR A 8 15.11 -14.39 2.84
C THR A 8 14.50 -15.73 3.24
N ASN A 9 14.40 -16.66 2.29
CA ASN A 9 13.93 -18.05 2.47
C ASN A 9 12.60 -18.15 3.22
N VAL A 10 11.68 -17.18 2.97
CA VAL A 10 10.40 -17.15 3.67
C VAL A 10 9.50 -18.28 3.20
N SER A 11 9.00 -19.02 4.17
CA SER A 11 8.08 -20.14 3.96
C SER A 11 6.83 -19.96 4.79
N LYS A 12 5.66 -20.34 4.20
CA LYS A 12 4.35 -20.32 4.85
C LYS A 12 3.47 -21.46 4.37
N ALA A 13 2.90 -22.20 5.33
CA ALA A 13 1.95 -23.26 5.08
C ALA A 13 0.65 -23.03 5.87
N TYR A 14 -0.44 -23.60 5.36
CA TYR A 14 -1.74 -23.64 6.01
C TYR A 14 -2.21 -25.11 6.01
N GLY A 15 -2.10 -25.76 7.18
CA GLY A 15 -2.32 -27.21 7.25
C GLY A 15 -1.36 -27.94 6.33
N GLY A 16 -1.89 -28.72 5.38
CA GLY A 16 -1.08 -29.45 4.39
C GLY A 16 -0.67 -28.68 3.15
N VAL A 17 -1.14 -27.43 2.98
CA VAL A 17 -0.88 -26.62 1.77
C VAL A 17 0.30 -25.68 2.01
N LYS A 18 1.38 -25.88 1.25
CA LYS A 18 2.53 -24.98 1.24
C LYS A 18 2.23 -23.78 0.33
N ALA A 19 1.92 -22.64 0.89
CA ALA A 19 1.57 -21.43 0.13
C ALA A 19 2.78 -20.64 -0.36
N ASN A 20 3.88 -20.64 0.43
CA ASN A 20 5.17 -20.11 0.04
C ASN A 20 6.27 -21.08 0.50
N VAL A 21 7.30 -21.28 -0.31
CA VAL A 21 8.43 -22.16 -0.01
C VAL A 21 9.73 -21.45 -0.41
N ASP A 22 10.57 -21.15 0.58
CA ASP A 22 11.91 -20.57 0.42
C ASP A 22 11.98 -19.32 -0.47
N ILE A 23 10.97 -18.46 -0.35
CA ILE A 23 10.86 -17.24 -1.17
C ILE A 23 11.92 -16.23 -0.72
N SER A 24 12.72 -15.76 -1.68
CA SER A 24 13.73 -14.70 -1.44
C SER A 24 13.64 -13.63 -2.52
N PHE A 25 13.54 -12.35 -2.09
CA PHE A 25 13.60 -11.20 -2.96
C PHE A 25 13.91 -9.92 -2.18
N LYS A 26 14.18 -8.84 -2.91
CA LYS A 26 14.53 -7.54 -2.34
C LYS A 26 13.77 -6.42 -3.00
N VAL A 27 13.42 -5.39 -2.24
CA VAL A 27 12.85 -4.15 -2.75
C VAL A 27 13.84 -3.02 -2.47
N LYS A 28 14.28 -2.33 -3.51
CA LYS A 28 15.19 -1.19 -3.38
C LYS A 28 14.43 0.04 -2.90
N LYS A 29 15.03 0.81 -2.00
CA LYS A 29 14.46 2.08 -1.55
C LYS A 29 14.25 3.03 -2.72
N GLY A 30 13.07 3.67 -2.78
CA GLY A 30 12.70 4.61 -3.85
C GLY A 30 12.39 3.96 -5.19
N SER A 31 12.29 2.62 -5.27
CA SER A 31 11.90 1.92 -6.49
C SER A 31 10.43 1.50 -6.50
N ILE A 32 9.95 1.15 -7.68
CA ILE A 32 8.69 0.41 -7.85
C ILE A 32 9.05 -1.02 -8.24
N THR A 33 8.70 -1.97 -7.39
CA THR A 33 8.97 -3.41 -7.61
C THR A 33 7.66 -4.14 -7.88
N GLY A 34 7.61 -4.89 -8.97
CA GLY A 34 6.48 -5.74 -9.34
C GLY A 34 6.64 -7.18 -8.83
N LEU A 35 5.55 -7.78 -8.41
CA LEU A 35 5.44 -9.19 -8.10
C LEU A 35 4.34 -9.82 -8.96
N ILE A 36 4.72 -10.71 -9.87
CA ILE A 36 3.81 -11.38 -10.79
C ILE A 36 3.79 -12.90 -10.54
N GLY A 37 2.86 -13.59 -11.12
CA GLY A 37 2.73 -15.04 -11.05
C GLY A 37 1.27 -15.50 -11.22
N PRO A 38 1.03 -16.79 -11.45
CA PRO A 38 -0.33 -17.32 -11.63
C PRO A 38 -1.19 -17.14 -10.36
N ASN A 39 -2.52 -17.31 -10.52
CA ASN A 39 -3.42 -17.30 -9.37
C ASN A 39 -3.11 -18.51 -8.49
N GLY A 40 -3.11 -18.28 -7.17
CA GLY A 40 -2.81 -19.33 -6.19
C GLY A 40 -1.33 -19.58 -5.90
N CYS A 41 -0.36 -18.92 -6.59
CA CYS A 41 1.07 -19.11 -6.32
C CYS A 41 1.58 -18.43 -5.03
N GLY A 42 0.70 -17.89 -4.20
CA GLY A 42 1.08 -17.38 -2.87
C GLY A 42 1.42 -15.90 -2.77
N LYS A 43 1.22 -15.06 -3.81
CA LYS A 43 1.54 -13.61 -3.77
C LYS A 43 0.89 -12.87 -2.62
N THR A 44 -0.43 -13.01 -2.46
CA THR A 44 -1.18 -12.40 -1.36
C THR A 44 -0.76 -12.95 -0.01
N THR A 45 -0.44 -14.24 0.09
CA THR A 45 0.12 -14.85 1.29
C THR A 45 1.46 -14.22 1.66
N LEU A 46 2.34 -14.02 0.68
CA LEU A 46 3.63 -13.38 0.88
C LEU A 46 3.47 -11.93 1.37
N PHE A 47 2.58 -11.14 0.78
CA PHE A 47 2.27 -9.78 1.26
C PHE A 47 1.71 -9.80 2.69
N ASN A 48 0.82 -10.75 3.01
CA ASN A 48 0.32 -10.94 4.37
C ASN A 48 1.45 -11.22 5.37
N SER A 49 2.42 -12.08 4.97
CA SER A 49 3.60 -12.38 5.79
C SER A 49 4.47 -11.14 6.01
N ILE A 50 4.74 -10.36 4.94
CA ILE A 50 5.58 -9.16 5.00
C ILE A 50 5.00 -8.10 5.95
N VAL A 51 3.67 -7.92 5.95
CA VAL A 51 3.04 -6.94 6.85
C VAL A 51 2.68 -7.50 8.23
N GLY A 52 3.06 -8.76 8.53
CA GLY A 52 2.81 -9.37 9.84
C GLY A 52 1.34 -9.71 10.11
N TYR A 53 0.53 -9.91 9.05
CA TYR A 53 -0.87 -10.34 9.19
C TYR A 53 -0.99 -11.76 9.74
N HIS A 54 -0.04 -12.61 9.40
CA HIS A 54 0.18 -13.93 10.01
C HIS A 54 1.68 -14.23 10.10
N PRO A 55 2.10 -15.08 11.05
CA PRO A 55 3.50 -15.43 11.20
C PRO A 55 4.00 -16.25 10.00
N ILE A 56 5.30 -16.12 9.70
CA ILE A 56 6.01 -17.00 8.79
C ILE A 56 6.40 -18.31 9.53
N ASP A 57 6.59 -19.39 8.78
CA ASP A 57 6.99 -20.69 9.33
C ASP A 57 8.51 -20.91 9.23
N GLY A 58 9.20 -20.11 8.40
CA GLY A 58 10.65 -20.13 8.24
C GLY A 58 11.16 -18.92 7.48
N GLY A 59 12.46 -18.69 7.53
CA GLY A 59 13.12 -17.55 6.90
C GLY A 59 13.10 -16.28 7.73
N SER A 60 13.38 -15.13 7.11
CA SER A 60 13.38 -13.83 7.77
C SER A 60 12.91 -12.71 6.83
N ILE A 61 12.37 -11.65 7.42
CA ILE A 61 11.94 -10.43 6.73
C ILE A 61 12.56 -9.24 7.44
N GLU A 62 13.31 -8.44 6.68
CA GLU A 62 13.91 -7.19 7.15
C GLU A 62 13.21 -5.99 6.49
N PHE A 63 12.97 -4.94 7.25
CA PHE A 63 12.45 -3.65 6.77
C PHE A 63 13.30 -2.50 7.29
N ASP A 64 13.88 -1.72 6.37
CA ASP A 64 14.75 -0.56 6.67
C ASP A 64 15.88 -0.95 7.66
N GLY A 65 16.51 -2.13 7.43
CA GLY A 65 17.59 -2.70 8.24
C GLY A 65 17.16 -3.33 9.56
N LYS A 66 15.87 -3.42 9.84
CA LYS A 66 15.33 -4.03 11.07
C LYS A 66 14.58 -5.31 10.74
N GLU A 67 14.86 -6.39 11.48
CA GLU A 67 14.07 -7.61 11.39
C GLU A 67 12.64 -7.38 11.89
N ILE A 68 11.64 -7.80 11.10
CA ILE A 68 10.21 -7.61 11.37
C ILE A 68 9.42 -8.92 11.35
N SER A 69 10.06 -10.07 11.17
CA SER A 69 9.43 -11.39 10.99
C SER A 69 8.39 -11.74 12.07
N HIS A 70 8.60 -11.24 13.30
CA HIS A 70 7.75 -11.52 14.46
C HIS A 70 6.91 -10.33 14.92
N LEU A 71 6.95 -9.21 14.18
CA LEU A 71 6.20 -8.01 14.53
C LEU A 71 4.75 -8.13 14.06
N ARG A 72 3.86 -7.49 14.80
CA ARG A 72 2.43 -7.40 14.44
C ARG A 72 2.20 -6.29 13.41
N VAL A 73 1.11 -6.39 12.66
CA VAL A 73 0.71 -5.41 11.63
C VAL A 73 0.84 -3.96 12.11
N GLY A 74 0.32 -3.66 13.31
CA GLY A 74 0.37 -2.30 13.86
C GLY A 74 1.78 -1.80 14.18
N ASP A 75 2.71 -2.69 14.51
CA ASP A 75 4.11 -2.33 14.76
C ASP A 75 4.84 -2.04 13.44
N ILE A 76 4.61 -2.87 12.43
CA ILE A 76 5.16 -2.70 11.09
C ILE A 76 4.61 -1.42 10.43
N ALA A 77 3.31 -1.16 10.57
CA ALA A 77 2.71 0.08 10.10
C ALA A 77 3.34 1.32 10.74
N ARG A 78 3.65 1.25 12.04
CA ARG A 78 4.36 2.35 12.74
C ARG A 78 5.80 2.58 12.26
N LEU A 79 6.45 1.58 11.71
CA LEU A 79 7.76 1.72 11.08
C LEU A 79 7.68 2.38 9.69
N GLY A 80 6.46 2.47 9.10
CA GLY A 80 6.20 3.13 7.84
C GLY A 80 5.94 2.17 6.66
N MET A 81 5.62 0.91 6.90
CA MET A 81 5.17 -0.01 5.85
C MET A 81 3.65 -0.18 5.96
N LEU A 82 2.95 0.18 4.90
CA LEU A 82 1.50 0.02 4.78
C LEU A 82 1.15 -0.91 3.61
N ARG A 83 -0.06 -1.45 3.65
CA ARG A 83 -0.62 -2.25 2.57
C ARG A 83 -2.05 -1.82 2.29
N THR A 84 -2.41 -1.70 1.00
CA THR A 84 -3.80 -1.69 0.57
C THR A 84 -4.33 -3.12 0.44
N PHE A 85 -5.63 -3.29 0.56
CA PHE A 85 -6.28 -4.59 0.42
C PHE A 85 -6.90 -4.71 -0.97
N GLN A 86 -7.10 -5.95 -1.44
CA GLN A 86 -7.76 -6.23 -2.71
C GLN A 86 -9.19 -5.65 -2.76
N GLN A 87 -9.92 -5.70 -1.63
CA GLN A 87 -11.21 -5.04 -1.48
C GLN A 87 -11.01 -3.62 -0.94
N THR A 88 -11.60 -2.63 -1.61
CA THR A 88 -11.54 -1.22 -1.20
C THR A 88 -12.14 -1.03 0.19
N LYS A 89 -11.35 -0.46 1.11
CA LYS A 89 -11.76 -0.20 2.50
C LYS A 89 -11.95 1.29 2.74
N ILE A 90 -13.07 1.81 2.27
CA ILE A 90 -13.51 3.18 2.53
C ILE A 90 -14.78 3.18 3.38
N TYR A 91 -15.03 4.26 4.08
CA TYR A 91 -16.28 4.49 4.83
C TYR A 91 -17.32 5.09 3.90
N THR A 92 -18.11 4.24 3.23
CA THR A 92 -19.01 4.62 2.14
C THR A 92 -20.09 5.65 2.50
N LYS A 93 -20.41 5.81 3.78
CA LYS A 93 -21.38 6.80 4.30
C LYS A 93 -20.74 8.12 4.72
N MET A 94 -19.42 8.26 4.59
CA MET A 94 -18.68 9.48 4.88
C MET A 94 -18.25 10.16 3.58
N ASN A 95 -18.03 11.46 3.59
CA ASN A 95 -17.45 12.16 2.44
C ASN A 95 -15.96 11.85 2.28
N CYS A 96 -15.36 12.28 1.15
CA CYS A 96 -13.96 11.97 0.87
C CYS A 96 -13.00 12.57 1.92
N VAL A 97 -13.20 13.84 2.32
CA VAL A 97 -12.33 14.49 3.32
C VAL A 97 -12.41 13.78 4.66
N ASP A 98 -13.59 13.37 5.11
CA ASP A 98 -13.76 12.66 6.38
C ASP A 98 -13.07 11.28 6.34
N ASN A 99 -13.17 10.56 5.21
CA ASN A 99 -12.41 9.33 4.99
C ASN A 99 -10.89 9.55 5.13
N MET A 100 -10.37 10.63 4.54
CA MET A 100 -8.96 10.99 4.65
C MET A 100 -8.57 11.27 6.10
N GLN A 101 -9.35 12.09 6.81
CA GLN A 101 -9.04 12.48 8.19
C GLN A 101 -9.06 11.31 9.16
N ILE A 102 -10.02 10.36 9.02
CA ILE A 102 -10.12 9.20 9.92
C ILE A 102 -9.01 8.18 9.66
N SER A 103 -8.39 8.20 8.46
CA SER A 103 -7.30 7.29 8.11
C SER A 103 -5.98 7.62 8.81
N VAL A 104 -5.84 8.81 9.38
CA VAL A 104 -4.63 9.22 10.08
C VAL A 104 -4.46 8.45 11.38
N SER A 105 -3.31 7.79 11.55
CA SER A 105 -3.00 7.07 12.79
C SER A 105 -2.86 8.04 13.96
N HIS A 106 -3.70 7.88 14.97
CA HIS A 106 -3.73 8.75 16.16
C HIS A 106 -2.43 8.75 16.99
N ARG A 107 -1.55 7.76 16.80
CA ARG A 107 -0.31 7.61 17.58
C ARG A 107 0.82 8.58 17.21
N ARG A 108 0.77 9.23 16.07
CA ARG A 108 1.70 10.33 15.75
C ARG A 108 1.52 11.55 16.66
N ASN A 109 0.50 11.53 17.54
CA ASN A 109 -0.08 12.70 18.17
C ASN A 109 0.07 12.80 19.68
N SER A 110 0.91 12.01 20.34
CA SER A 110 0.89 11.90 21.82
C SER A 110 1.85 12.80 22.60
N LYS A 111 2.42 13.83 22.01
CA LYS A 111 3.28 14.73 22.82
C LYS A 111 3.07 16.21 22.48
N ASN A 112 2.06 16.84 22.91
CA ASN A 112 1.81 18.25 23.13
C ASN A 112 0.44 18.73 22.63
N GLY A 113 -0.39 19.16 23.58
CA GLY A 113 -1.76 19.57 23.45
C GLY A 113 -2.03 20.85 22.65
N ILE A 114 -2.13 20.76 21.34
CA ILE A 114 -2.69 21.80 20.48
C ILE A 114 -3.65 21.11 19.48
N PHE A 115 -4.82 20.72 19.96
CA PHE A 115 -5.79 19.95 19.18
C PHE A 115 -6.44 20.71 18.01
N ALA A 116 -6.58 22.01 18.07
CA ALA A 116 -7.28 22.80 17.05
C ALA A 116 -6.41 23.10 15.82
N SER A 117 -5.13 23.48 16.01
CA SER A 117 -4.17 23.74 14.93
C SER A 117 -3.95 22.48 14.09
N ARG A 118 -3.85 21.33 14.73
CA ARG A 118 -3.66 20.02 14.08
C ARG A 118 -4.83 19.57 13.20
N LYS A 119 -6.07 19.88 13.58
CA LYS A 119 -7.23 19.53 12.78
C LYS A 119 -7.23 20.30 11.45
N GLY A 120 -6.77 21.55 11.44
CA GLY A 120 -6.55 22.35 10.24
C GLY A 120 -5.50 21.72 9.32
N GLU A 121 -4.33 21.39 9.84
CA GLU A 121 -3.21 20.78 9.13
C GLU A 121 -3.58 19.40 8.51
N ILE A 122 -4.33 18.57 9.25
CA ILE A 122 -4.82 17.27 8.74
C ILE A 122 -5.79 17.48 7.60
N ARG A 123 -6.66 18.48 7.69
CA ARG A 123 -7.63 18.79 6.64
C ARG A 123 -6.94 19.32 5.39
N GLU A 124 -6.03 20.27 5.53
CA GLU A 124 -5.25 20.84 4.43
C GLU A 124 -4.50 19.72 3.70
N ARG A 125 -3.79 18.86 4.43
CA ARG A 125 -3.12 17.70 3.85
C ARG A 125 -4.10 16.74 3.15
N ALA A 126 -5.28 16.51 3.72
CA ALA A 126 -6.29 15.68 3.09
C ALA A 126 -6.75 16.27 1.75
N GLU A 127 -6.94 17.59 1.69
CA GLU A 127 -7.34 18.31 0.48
C GLU A 127 -6.21 18.28 -0.58
N ASP A 128 -4.95 18.48 -0.19
CA ASP A 128 -3.78 18.36 -1.08
C ASP A 128 -3.65 16.96 -1.69
N LEU A 129 -3.81 15.92 -0.88
CA LEU A 129 -3.74 14.54 -1.37
C LEU A 129 -4.95 14.17 -2.24
N LEU A 130 -6.13 14.73 -1.96
CA LEU A 130 -7.29 14.60 -2.85
C LEU A 130 -7.06 15.30 -4.19
N GLU A 131 -6.37 16.45 -4.20
CA GLU A 131 -5.95 17.10 -5.44
C GLU A 131 -4.93 16.26 -6.19
N PHE A 132 -3.90 15.74 -5.49
CA PHE A 132 -2.88 14.86 -6.04
C PHE A 132 -3.48 13.64 -6.77
N VAL A 133 -4.53 13.02 -6.21
CA VAL A 133 -5.21 11.89 -6.87
C VAL A 133 -6.34 12.31 -7.82
N GLY A 134 -6.62 13.61 -7.97
CA GLY A 134 -7.64 14.15 -8.88
C GLY A 134 -9.07 14.02 -8.36
N LEU A 135 -9.25 14.00 -7.04
CA LEU A 135 -10.55 13.92 -6.37
C LEU A 135 -10.96 15.21 -5.62
N TYR A 136 -10.19 16.29 -5.73
CA TYR A 136 -10.46 17.53 -4.99
C TYR A 136 -11.86 18.09 -5.23
N SER A 137 -12.33 18.10 -6.48
CA SER A 137 -13.69 18.56 -6.81
C SER A 137 -14.80 17.72 -6.17
N LYS A 138 -14.47 16.51 -5.74
CA LYS A 138 -15.38 15.54 -5.09
C LYS A 138 -15.15 15.41 -3.58
N ARG A 139 -14.34 16.27 -2.99
CA ARG A 139 -13.93 16.17 -1.57
C ARG A 139 -15.07 16.09 -0.58
N ASN A 140 -16.20 16.74 -0.88
CA ASN A 140 -17.40 16.76 -0.05
C ASN A 140 -18.46 15.73 -0.48
N LEU A 141 -18.23 14.97 -1.57
CA LEU A 141 -19.14 13.92 -2.04
C LEU A 141 -19.06 12.72 -1.10
N ILE A 142 -20.20 12.09 -0.84
CA ILE A 142 -20.27 10.81 -0.12
C ILE A 142 -19.48 9.77 -0.91
N SER A 143 -18.52 9.12 -0.26
CA SER A 143 -17.57 8.26 -0.95
C SER A 143 -18.20 7.01 -1.58
N GLY A 144 -19.38 6.60 -1.09
CA GLY A 144 -20.19 5.55 -1.71
C GLY A 144 -20.70 5.90 -3.10
N ASP A 145 -20.84 7.21 -3.43
CA ASP A 145 -21.32 7.69 -4.73
C ASP A 145 -20.18 7.82 -5.77
N LEU A 146 -18.94 7.57 -5.35
CA LEU A 146 -17.78 7.52 -6.24
C LEU A 146 -17.86 6.26 -7.13
N SER A 147 -17.39 6.36 -8.36
CA SER A 147 -17.13 5.16 -9.17
C SER A 147 -16.09 4.28 -8.50
N PHE A 148 -16.08 2.98 -8.82
CA PHE A 148 -15.14 2.03 -8.21
C PHE A 148 -13.67 2.46 -8.37
N GLY A 149 -13.28 2.96 -9.55
CA GLY A 149 -11.92 3.49 -9.77
C GLY A 149 -11.62 4.73 -8.91
N GLN A 150 -12.61 5.60 -8.69
CA GLN A 150 -12.46 6.75 -7.80
C GLN A 150 -12.35 6.34 -6.33
N GLN A 151 -13.08 5.29 -5.92
CA GLN A 151 -12.93 4.71 -4.58
C GLN A 151 -11.53 4.14 -4.36
N LYS A 152 -10.94 3.48 -5.36
CA LYS A 152 -9.54 3.02 -5.33
C LYS A 152 -8.54 4.18 -5.20
N LEU A 153 -8.78 5.29 -5.91
CA LEU A 153 -7.96 6.51 -5.77
C LEU A 153 -8.10 7.13 -4.37
N LEU A 154 -9.30 7.12 -3.80
CA LEU A 154 -9.52 7.59 -2.43
C LEU A 154 -8.78 6.71 -1.42
N GLU A 155 -8.88 5.37 -1.55
CA GLU A 155 -8.14 4.42 -0.70
C GLU A 155 -6.62 4.64 -0.78
N PHE A 156 -6.11 4.87 -1.98
CA PHE A 156 -4.71 5.20 -2.17
C PHE A 156 -4.34 6.51 -1.47
N ALA A 157 -5.11 7.58 -1.63
CA ALA A 157 -4.91 8.85 -0.94
C ALA A 157 -4.94 8.70 0.59
N MET A 158 -5.89 7.90 1.12
CA MET A 158 -5.97 7.58 2.55
C MET A 158 -4.68 6.90 3.08
N ALA A 159 -4.08 6.00 2.29
CA ALA A 159 -2.80 5.38 2.65
C ALA A 159 -1.67 6.42 2.70
N LEU A 160 -1.66 7.39 1.77
CA LEU A 160 -0.67 8.47 1.72
C LEU A 160 -0.75 9.44 2.91
N MET A 161 -1.92 9.57 3.57
CA MET A 161 -2.08 10.39 4.79
C MET A 161 -1.10 9.99 5.91
N ASN A 162 -0.67 8.74 5.93
CA ASN A 162 0.24 8.20 6.95
C ASN A 162 1.73 8.28 6.57
N GLU A 163 2.08 8.94 5.45
CA GLU A 163 3.46 9.12 4.96
C GLU A 163 4.25 7.80 4.97
N PRO A 164 3.79 6.77 4.26
CA PRO A 164 4.48 5.50 4.28
C PRO A 164 5.86 5.61 3.61
N LYS A 165 6.86 4.92 4.16
CA LYS A 165 8.14 4.69 3.48
C LYS A 165 7.97 3.68 2.36
N VAL A 166 7.11 2.67 2.60
CA VAL A 166 6.77 1.60 1.66
C VAL A 166 5.26 1.38 1.66
N LEU A 167 4.70 1.27 0.46
CA LEU A 167 3.32 0.88 0.25
C LEU A 167 3.26 -0.39 -0.60
N LEU A 168 2.66 -1.44 -0.04
CA LEU A 168 2.35 -2.68 -0.75
C LEU A 168 0.96 -2.57 -1.35
N LEU A 169 0.85 -2.78 -2.65
CA LEU A 169 -0.39 -2.66 -3.41
C LEU A 169 -0.77 -4.04 -3.96
N ASP A 170 -1.94 -4.52 -3.58
CA ASP A 170 -2.45 -5.83 -4.01
C ASP A 170 -3.52 -5.64 -5.09
N GLU A 171 -3.15 -5.89 -6.35
CA GLU A 171 -3.99 -5.75 -7.54
C GLU A 171 -4.70 -4.38 -7.63
N PRO A 172 -3.96 -3.25 -7.58
CA PRO A 172 -4.57 -1.93 -7.53
C PRO A 172 -5.45 -1.61 -8.74
N THR A 173 -5.24 -2.27 -9.89
CA THR A 173 -6.04 -2.06 -11.11
C THR A 173 -7.22 -3.02 -11.26
N ALA A 174 -7.39 -4.01 -10.37
CA ALA A 174 -8.47 -4.97 -10.46
C ALA A 174 -9.85 -4.30 -10.41
N GLY A 175 -10.70 -4.62 -11.39
CA GLY A 175 -12.06 -4.07 -11.51
C GLY A 175 -12.15 -2.60 -11.96
N ILE A 176 -11.02 -1.96 -12.30
CA ILE A 176 -11.01 -0.59 -12.83
C ILE A 176 -11.25 -0.60 -14.34
N ASN A 177 -12.07 0.35 -14.81
CA ASN A 177 -12.25 0.54 -16.24
C ASN A 177 -10.90 0.83 -16.93
N PRO A 178 -10.59 0.17 -18.06
CA PRO A 178 -9.32 0.34 -18.77
C PRO A 178 -8.93 1.79 -19.07
N THR A 179 -9.90 2.66 -19.30
CA THR A 179 -9.67 4.10 -19.54
C THR A 179 -9.10 4.84 -18.32
N LEU A 180 -9.37 4.34 -17.10
CA LEU A 180 -8.92 4.94 -15.86
C LEU A 180 -7.59 4.34 -15.34
N ILE A 181 -7.17 3.19 -15.87
CA ILE A 181 -5.95 2.50 -15.45
C ILE A 181 -4.71 3.39 -15.64
N ASN A 182 -4.59 4.06 -16.79
CA ASN A 182 -3.46 4.95 -17.05
C ASN A 182 -3.37 6.10 -16.03
N GLY A 183 -4.52 6.63 -15.61
CA GLY A 183 -4.57 7.65 -14.56
C GLY A 183 -4.11 7.14 -13.19
N LEU A 184 -4.40 5.89 -12.84
CA LEU A 184 -3.88 5.29 -11.61
C LEU A 184 -2.38 5.03 -11.71
N ILE A 185 -1.89 4.48 -12.84
CA ILE A 185 -0.46 4.26 -13.08
C ILE A 185 0.33 5.56 -12.93
N ASP A 186 -0.16 6.65 -13.54
CA ASP A 186 0.46 7.98 -13.41
C ASP A 186 0.58 8.41 -11.94
N ARG A 187 -0.48 8.28 -11.16
CA ARG A 187 -0.48 8.67 -9.74
C ARG A 187 0.43 7.80 -8.88
N LEU A 188 0.53 6.50 -9.18
CA LEU A 188 1.47 5.61 -8.50
C LEU A 188 2.93 6.01 -8.84
N GLY A 189 3.22 6.27 -10.10
CA GLY A 189 4.53 6.77 -10.54
C GLY A 189 4.90 8.10 -9.89
N ARG A 190 3.98 9.06 -9.86
CA ARG A 190 4.16 10.35 -9.20
C ARG A 190 4.36 10.21 -7.70
N ALA A 191 3.61 9.33 -7.02
CA ALA A 191 3.82 9.09 -5.59
C ALA A 191 5.24 8.55 -5.29
N ASN A 192 5.77 7.71 -6.17
CA ASN A 192 7.15 7.26 -6.05
C ASN A 192 8.16 8.39 -6.29
N GLN A 193 7.97 9.20 -7.35
CA GLN A 193 8.91 10.25 -7.77
C GLN A 193 8.84 11.51 -6.90
N GLU A 194 7.63 12.02 -6.63
CA GLU A 194 7.39 13.29 -5.96
C GLU A 194 7.37 13.16 -4.43
N LEU A 195 6.80 12.04 -3.91
CA LEU A 195 6.68 11.80 -2.47
C LEU A 195 7.77 10.85 -1.93
N GLY A 196 8.61 10.28 -2.80
CA GLY A 196 9.71 9.40 -2.41
C GLY A 196 9.29 8.04 -1.84
N ILE A 197 8.03 7.62 -2.09
CA ILE A 197 7.47 6.39 -1.54
C ILE A 197 7.94 5.18 -2.36
N THR A 198 8.47 4.16 -1.69
CA THR A 198 8.77 2.89 -2.32
C THR A 198 7.49 2.09 -2.53
N LEU A 199 7.27 1.55 -3.72
CA LEU A 199 6.09 0.74 -4.02
C LEU A 199 6.48 -0.72 -4.28
N CYS A 200 5.69 -1.65 -3.75
CA CYS A 200 5.74 -3.06 -4.13
C CYS A 200 4.34 -3.48 -4.58
N VAL A 201 4.20 -3.92 -5.82
CA VAL A 201 2.90 -4.06 -6.49
C VAL A 201 2.71 -5.50 -6.96
N ILE A 202 1.65 -6.14 -6.49
CA ILE A 202 1.13 -7.37 -7.12
C ILE A 202 0.20 -6.97 -8.25
N GLU A 203 0.43 -7.46 -9.44
CA GLU A 203 -0.43 -7.22 -10.60
C GLU A 203 -0.44 -8.42 -11.54
N HIS A 204 -1.60 -8.64 -12.17
CA HIS A 204 -1.76 -9.63 -13.22
C HIS A 204 -1.73 -9.00 -14.61
N ASN A 205 -1.98 -7.70 -14.71
CA ASN A 205 -1.95 -6.97 -15.96
C ASN A 205 -0.50 -6.63 -16.32
N MET A 206 0.07 -7.40 -17.26
CA MET A 206 1.45 -7.22 -17.71
C MET A 206 1.71 -5.81 -18.24
N ARG A 207 0.74 -5.20 -18.94
CA ARG A 207 0.90 -3.82 -19.43
C ARG A 207 1.10 -2.82 -18.28
N VAL A 208 0.37 -3.00 -17.19
CA VAL A 208 0.48 -2.15 -16.00
C VAL A 208 1.85 -2.30 -15.37
N ILE A 209 2.26 -3.54 -15.10
CA ILE A 209 3.51 -3.80 -14.37
C ILE A 209 4.74 -3.40 -15.17
N MET A 210 4.74 -3.62 -16.49
CA MET A 210 5.85 -3.23 -17.38
C MET A 210 6.01 -1.71 -17.51
N ASN A 211 4.91 -0.94 -17.40
CA ASN A 211 4.97 0.51 -17.43
C ASN A 211 5.33 1.14 -16.07
N LEU A 212 5.15 0.40 -14.99
CA LEU A 212 5.27 0.95 -13.64
C LEU A 212 6.55 0.49 -12.93
N ALA A 213 6.89 -0.79 -13.02
CA ALA A 213 7.92 -1.40 -12.19
C ALA A 213 9.30 -1.31 -12.83
N SER A 214 10.31 -0.92 -12.04
CA SER A 214 11.72 -0.94 -12.44
C SER A 214 12.36 -2.34 -12.26
N HIS A 215 11.77 -3.19 -11.41
CA HIS A 215 12.20 -4.55 -11.15
C HIS A 215 10.96 -5.43 -11.01
N ILE A 216 11.00 -6.64 -11.58
CA ILE A 216 9.88 -7.58 -11.53
C ILE A 216 10.39 -8.93 -11.03
N TYR A 217 9.71 -9.50 -10.04
CA TYR A 217 9.90 -10.87 -9.57
C TYR A 217 8.71 -11.72 -9.99
N CYS A 218 8.99 -12.97 -10.41
CA CYS A 218 7.96 -13.93 -10.77
C CYS A 218 7.91 -15.04 -9.71
N LEU A 219 6.74 -15.25 -9.13
CA LEU A 219 6.44 -16.40 -8.29
C LEU A 219 5.83 -17.50 -9.15
N SER A 220 6.28 -18.73 -8.96
CA SER A 220 5.78 -19.92 -9.64
C SER A 220 5.47 -21.02 -8.62
#